data_e1b28e1d9a23b7e596893510fed0647a
#
_entry.id   e1b28e1d9a23b7e596893510fed0647a
#
_cell.length_a   1.000
_cell.length_b   1.000
_cell.length_c   1.000
_cell.angle_alpha   90.00
_cell.angle_beta   90.00
_cell.angle_gamma   90.00
#
_symmetry.space_group_name_H-M   'P 1'
#
loop_
_entity.id
_entity.type
_entity.pdbx_description
1 polymer ?
#
loop_
_entity_poly.entity_id
_entity_poly.type
_entity_poly.pdbx_seq_one_letter_code
_entity_poly.pdbx_strand_id
1 'polypeptide(L)'
;MISTKAEVLNNKQADKKAVKCVVWDLDNTLWDGVLLEDDRIFLRNEVVEIIKRLDSRGILQSIASKNYAAKAMAQLQEFDLDEYFLYPQINWNSKSSSIQEIAHALNLGVDTFAFIDDQLFELEEVNFSLPQVLCINAAELGHLLDMPEMNPRFITEDSKLRRLMYISDIVRNNSEKKFVGTQEEFLATLNMTFTISSAQEEDLQRAEELTLRTNQLNTTAYTYSYDELNHFRQSDQHKLLIASLDDKYGSYGKIGLVLVECQESAWTIKLLLMSCRVMSRGVGTIMLNYIMTLAKNNNVRLRSEFIANDRNRMMYVSYKFAGFKEIDKTIFLETDLMIIQPVPSYIKFQTRI
;
A
#
# COMPACT_ATOMS: atom_id res chain seq x y z
N MET A 1 -23.89 29.89 -8.63
CA MET A 1 -23.14 29.15 -9.65
C MET A 1 -22.26 28.16 -8.89
N ILE A 2 -22.73 26.94 -8.76
CA ILE A 2 -22.01 25.84 -8.08
C ILE A 2 -21.22 25.16 -9.21
N SER A 3 -19.96 25.57 -9.38
CA SER A 3 -19.04 24.82 -10.22
C SER A 3 -18.76 23.51 -9.48
N THR A 4 -19.20 22.42 -10.05
CA THR A 4 -19.16 21.09 -9.43
C THR A 4 -17.72 20.62 -9.31
N LYS A 5 -17.31 20.20 -8.08
CA LYS A 5 -16.03 19.54 -7.79
C LYS A 5 -15.67 18.38 -8.78
N ALA A 6 -16.65 17.90 -9.54
CA ALA A 6 -16.46 16.92 -10.60
C ALA A 6 -15.65 17.43 -11.80
N GLU A 7 -15.69 18.75 -12.10
CA GLU A 7 -14.92 19.33 -13.21
C GLU A 7 -13.44 19.58 -12.85
N VAL A 8 -13.13 19.71 -11.56
CA VAL A 8 -11.73 19.84 -11.07
C VAL A 8 -11.01 18.49 -11.11
N LEU A 9 -11.74 17.38 -11.05
CA LEU A 9 -11.17 16.02 -11.12
C LEU A 9 -10.71 15.62 -12.53
N ASN A 10 -11.23 16.28 -13.58
CA ASN A 10 -10.89 15.92 -14.98
C ASN A 10 -9.73 16.70 -15.59
N ASN A 11 -9.11 17.65 -14.87
CA ASN A 11 -8.04 18.50 -15.40
C ASN A 11 -6.66 18.28 -14.74
N LYS A 12 -6.47 17.21 -13.97
CA LYS A 12 -5.11 16.75 -13.68
C LYS A 12 -4.62 15.97 -14.91
N GLN A 13 -3.66 16.53 -15.65
CA GLN A 13 -2.79 15.79 -16.56
C GLN A 13 -2.54 14.41 -15.97
N ALA A 14 -2.59 13.37 -16.80
CA ALA A 14 -2.25 12.00 -16.37
C ALA A 14 -0.82 12.04 -15.83
N ASP A 15 -0.69 12.35 -14.53
CA ASP A 15 0.58 12.22 -13.81
C ASP A 15 0.98 10.76 -13.98
N LYS A 16 2.12 10.54 -14.60
CA LYS A 16 2.70 9.21 -14.73
C LYS A 16 2.74 8.60 -13.33
N LYS A 17 2.10 7.45 -13.18
CA LYS A 17 1.95 6.83 -11.86
C LYS A 17 3.31 6.44 -11.30
N ALA A 18 3.59 6.79 -10.06
CA ALA A 18 4.79 6.38 -9.35
C ALA A 18 4.88 4.84 -9.30
N VAL A 19 6.04 4.31 -9.64
CA VAL A 19 6.35 2.88 -9.57
C VAL A 19 6.39 2.46 -8.10
N LYS A 20 5.72 1.35 -7.79
CA LYS A 20 5.71 0.74 -6.45
C LYS A 20 6.52 -0.55 -6.39
N CYS A 21 6.70 -1.21 -7.54
CA CYS A 21 7.48 -2.43 -7.66
C CYS A 21 8.22 -2.48 -8.99
N VAL A 22 9.51 -2.80 -8.95
CA VAL A 22 10.32 -3.12 -10.12
C VAL A 22 10.48 -4.62 -10.20
N VAL A 23 10.19 -5.20 -11.36
CA VAL A 23 10.40 -6.61 -11.68
C VAL A 23 11.57 -6.74 -12.61
N TRP A 24 12.53 -7.57 -12.25
CA TRP A 24 13.78 -7.76 -12.95
C TRP A 24 13.78 -9.09 -13.70
N ASP A 25 14.27 -9.11 -14.92
CA ASP A 25 14.88 -10.30 -15.46
C ASP A 25 16.28 -10.51 -14.86
N LEU A 26 16.92 -11.65 -15.09
CA LEU A 26 18.21 -12.03 -14.51
C LEU A 26 19.35 -12.00 -15.53
N ASP A 27 19.31 -12.91 -16.51
CA ASP A 27 20.39 -13.12 -17.49
C ASP A 27 20.56 -11.88 -18.37
N ASN A 28 21.80 -11.39 -18.53
CA ASN A 28 22.14 -10.15 -19.25
C ASN A 28 21.39 -8.88 -18.76
N THR A 29 20.65 -8.97 -17.66
CA THR A 29 19.91 -7.86 -17.04
C THR A 29 20.49 -7.51 -15.68
N LEU A 30 20.42 -8.43 -14.70
CA LEU A 30 20.96 -8.25 -13.36
C LEU A 30 22.45 -8.60 -13.30
N TRP A 31 22.84 -9.60 -14.06
CA TRP A 31 24.23 -10.01 -14.26
C TRP A 31 24.57 -10.18 -15.75
N ASP A 32 25.85 -10.14 -16.09
CA ASP A 32 26.35 -10.44 -17.41
C ASP A 32 26.53 -11.95 -17.56
N GLY A 33 25.99 -12.51 -18.66
CA GLY A 33 25.99 -13.94 -18.97
C GLY A 33 24.65 -14.61 -18.78
N VAL A 34 24.57 -15.88 -19.21
CA VAL A 34 23.39 -16.73 -19.12
C VAL A 34 23.67 -17.86 -18.13
N LEU A 35 22.98 -17.90 -17.01
CA LEU A 35 23.26 -18.79 -15.88
C LEU A 35 23.29 -20.29 -16.22
N LEU A 36 22.57 -20.70 -17.26
CA LEU A 36 22.49 -22.10 -17.68
C LEU A 36 23.50 -22.50 -18.74
N GLU A 37 24.15 -21.53 -19.40
CA GLU A 37 25.04 -21.74 -20.55
C GLU A 37 26.47 -21.36 -20.24
N ASP A 38 26.68 -20.36 -19.40
CA ASP A 38 27.99 -19.83 -19.09
C ASP A 38 28.63 -20.50 -17.85
N ASP A 39 29.93 -20.76 -17.91
CA ASP A 39 30.70 -21.29 -16.78
C ASP A 39 30.78 -20.30 -15.61
N ARG A 40 30.66 -19.00 -15.88
CA ARG A 40 30.70 -17.90 -14.92
C ARG A 40 29.81 -16.76 -15.37
N ILE A 41 29.08 -16.21 -14.43
CA ILE A 41 28.32 -14.97 -14.57
C ILE A 41 28.91 -13.90 -13.66
N PHE A 42 28.75 -12.64 -14.04
CA PHE A 42 29.33 -11.50 -13.31
C PHE A 42 28.22 -10.51 -12.95
N LEU A 43 28.09 -10.26 -11.65
CA LEU A 43 27.15 -9.26 -11.16
C LEU A 43 27.54 -7.87 -11.67
N ARG A 44 26.56 -7.12 -12.17
CA ARG A 44 26.77 -5.72 -12.60
C ARG A 44 26.78 -4.81 -11.38
N ASN A 45 27.89 -4.14 -11.12
CA ASN A 45 28.06 -3.28 -9.94
C ASN A 45 27.01 -2.14 -9.88
N GLU A 46 26.66 -1.57 -11.03
CA GLU A 46 25.63 -0.53 -11.13
C GLU A 46 24.25 -1.02 -10.69
N VAL A 47 23.91 -2.28 -10.96
CA VAL A 47 22.62 -2.89 -10.58
C VAL A 47 22.49 -3.00 -9.07
N VAL A 48 23.58 -3.33 -8.36
CA VAL A 48 23.58 -3.40 -6.90
C VAL A 48 23.22 -2.04 -6.27
N GLU A 49 23.83 -0.96 -6.78
CA GLU A 49 23.53 0.38 -6.31
C GLU A 49 22.07 0.77 -6.62
N ILE A 50 21.57 0.44 -7.81
CA ILE A 50 20.20 0.69 -8.22
C ILE A 50 19.22 -0.04 -7.28
N ILE A 51 19.43 -1.34 -7.01
CA ILE A 51 18.61 -2.15 -6.13
C ILE A 51 18.52 -1.52 -4.73
N LYS A 52 19.67 -1.15 -4.15
CA LYS A 52 19.75 -0.53 -2.82
C LYS A 52 19.07 0.83 -2.78
N ARG A 53 19.20 1.63 -3.84
CA ARG A 53 18.54 2.94 -3.95
C ARG A 53 17.03 2.81 -4.08
N LEU A 54 16.53 1.89 -4.91
CA LEU A 54 15.11 1.63 -5.05
C LEU A 54 14.51 1.16 -3.70
N ASP A 55 15.19 0.24 -3.00
CA ASP A 55 14.78 -0.23 -1.67
C ASP A 55 14.70 0.94 -0.67
N SER A 56 15.73 1.80 -0.61
CA SER A 56 15.74 2.99 0.26
C SER A 56 14.63 4.00 -0.05
N ARG A 57 14.13 4.05 -1.30
CA ARG A 57 12.97 4.83 -1.74
C ARG A 57 11.64 4.15 -1.43
N GLY A 58 11.67 2.92 -0.92
CA GLY A 58 10.49 2.10 -0.65
C GLY A 58 9.80 1.60 -1.91
N ILE A 59 10.54 1.43 -2.99
CA ILE A 59 10.12 0.73 -4.20
C ILE A 59 10.47 -0.74 -4.00
N LEU A 60 9.45 -1.60 -3.99
CA LEU A 60 9.64 -3.04 -3.85
C LEU A 60 10.28 -3.62 -5.12
N GLN A 61 10.88 -4.79 -4.97
CA GLN A 61 11.52 -5.46 -6.10
C GLN A 61 11.13 -6.93 -6.11
N SER A 62 11.05 -7.49 -7.32
CA SER A 62 10.77 -8.89 -7.58
C SER A 62 11.53 -9.36 -8.82
N ILE A 63 11.37 -10.62 -9.17
CA ILE A 63 12.01 -11.24 -10.33
C ILE A 63 10.96 -11.93 -11.19
N ALA A 64 11.05 -11.78 -12.51
CA ALA A 64 10.38 -12.61 -13.50
C ALA A 64 11.43 -13.08 -14.51
N SER A 65 11.91 -14.33 -14.39
CA SER A 65 12.99 -14.85 -15.24
C SER A 65 12.70 -16.28 -15.70
N LYS A 66 13.06 -16.57 -16.94
CA LYS A 66 13.03 -17.92 -17.52
C LYS A 66 14.30 -18.66 -17.16
N ASN A 67 14.31 -19.30 -15.98
CA ASN A 67 15.49 -19.96 -15.43
C ASN A 67 15.09 -21.13 -14.50
N TYR A 68 16.07 -21.89 -14.01
CA TYR A 68 15.87 -22.87 -12.93
C TYR A 68 15.92 -22.17 -11.58
N ALA A 69 14.78 -22.14 -10.86
CA ALA A 69 14.61 -21.37 -9.62
C ALA A 69 15.70 -21.68 -8.59
N ALA A 70 16.04 -22.96 -8.37
CA ALA A 70 17.04 -23.34 -7.38
C ALA A 70 18.44 -22.79 -7.70
N LYS A 71 18.86 -22.81 -8.98
CA LYS A 71 20.14 -22.27 -9.40
C LYS A 71 20.18 -20.74 -9.30
N ALA A 72 19.13 -20.09 -9.79
CA ALA A 72 19.07 -18.62 -9.79
C ALA A 72 19.01 -18.08 -8.34
N MET A 73 18.23 -18.72 -7.45
CA MET A 73 18.21 -18.32 -6.04
C MET A 73 19.54 -18.56 -5.34
N ALA A 74 20.24 -19.65 -5.62
CA ALA A 74 21.57 -19.89 -5.06
C ALA A 74 22.58 -18.82 -5.53
N GLN A 75 22.49 -18.39 -6.80
CA GLN A 75 23.33 -17.33 -7.32
C GLN A 75 23.03 -15.96 -6.73
N LEU A 76 21.75 -15.65 -6.50
CA LEU A 76 21.33 -14.42 -5.80
C LEU A 76 21.84 -14.39 -4.36
N GLN A 77 21.84 -15.55 -3.67
CA GLN A 77 22.40 -15.69 -2.31
C GLN A 77 23.92 -15.49 -2.32
N GLU A 78 24.64 -16.02 -3.30
CA GLU A 78 26.10 -15.80 -3.45
C GLU A 78 26.42 -14.31 -3.65
N PHE A 79 25.51 -13.56 -4.29
CA PHE A 79 25.63 -12.11 -4.49
C PHE A 79 25.09 -11.26 -3.35
N ASP A 80 24.55 -11.85 -2.25
CA ASP A 80 23.88 -11.16 -1.14
C ASP A 80 22.70 -10.26 -1.60
N LEU A 81 21.94 -10.71 -2.61
CA LEU A 81 20.82 -9.96 -3.19
C LEU A 81 19.46 -10.63 -3.04
N ASP A 82 19.39 -11.89 -2.63
CA ASP A 82 18.14 -12.67 -2.57
C ASP A 82 17.09 -12.01 -1.66
N GLU A 83 17.49 -11.36 -0.58
CA GLU A 83 16.59 -10.69 0.36
C GLU A 83 15.87 -9.46 -0.21
N TYR A 84 16.35 -8.89 -1.32
CA TYR A 84 15.71 -7.72 -1.95
C TYR A 84 14.48 -8.08 -2.77
N PHE A 85 14.35 -9.34 -3.20
CA PHE A 85 13.32 -9.76 -4.14
C PHE A 85 12.18 -10.50 -3.45
N LEU A 86 11.00 -9.90 -3.52
CA LEU A 86 9.77 -10.45 -2.92
C LEU A 86 8.99 -11.25 -3.97
N TYR A 87 8.52 -12.46 -3.61
CA TYR A 87 7.71 -13.33 -4.47
C TYR A 87 8.31 -13.58 -5.86
N PRO A 88 9.62 -13.90 -6.00
CA PRO A 88 10.24 -14.10 -7.30
C PRO A 88 9.54 -15.19 -8.10
N GLN A 89 9.28 -14.92 -9.37
CA GLN A 89 8.74 -15.85 -10.36
C GLN A 89 9.86 -16.28 -11.30
N ILE A 90 10.54 -17.36 -10.95
CA ILE A 90 11.61 -17.97 -11.75
C ILE A 90 11.08 -19.28 -12.30
N ASN A 91 10.58 -19.23 -13.53
CA ASN A 91 9.90 -20.33 -14.20
C ASN A 91 9.85 -20.08 -15.71
N TRP A 92 9.23 -20.97 -16.50
CA TRP A 92 9.16 -20.89 -17.95
C TRP A 92 7.84 -20.29 -18.48
N ASN A 93 7.04 -19.67 -17.63
CA ASN A 93 5.82 -18.96 -18.03
C ASN A 93 6.17 -17.65 -18.77
N SER A 94 5.14 -17.02 -19.37
CA SER A 94 5.31 -15.66 -19.91
C SER A 94 5.67 -14.67 -18.81
N LYS A 95 6.41 -13.62 -19.17
CA LYS A 95 6.77 -12.55 -18.22
C LYS A 95 5.52 -11.82 -17.71
N SER A 96 4.54 -11.58 -18.58
CA SER A 96 3.26 -10.96 -18.21
C SER A 96 2.49 -11.77 -17.16
N SER A 97 2.42 -13.10 -17.30
CA SER A 97 1.80 -13.97 -16.30
C SER A 97 2.55 -13.90 -14.96
N SER A 98 3.86 -13.95 -14.98
CA SER A 98 4.72 -13.84 -13.79
C SER A 98 4.52 -12.51 -13.08
N ILE A 99 4.44 -11.39 -13.82
CA ILE A 99 4.17 -10.05 -13.26
C ILE A 99 2.77 -10.00 -12.62
N GLN A 100 1.75 -10.61 -13.22
CA GLN A 100 0.40 -10.68 -12.63
C GLN A 100 0.39 -11.44 -11.31
N GLU A 101 1.11 -12.57 -11.22
CA GLU A 101 1.24 -13.33 -9.98
C GLU A 101 1.96 -12.53 -8.88
N ILE A 102 3.04 -11.82 -9.22
CA ILE A 102 3.75 -10.93 -8.31
C ILE A 102 2.81 -9.81 -7.83
N ALA A 103 2.08 -9.18 -8.74
CA ALA A 103 1.15 -8.11 -8.43
C ALA A 103 0.03 -8.58 -7.47
N HIS A 104 -0.51 -9.77 -7.71
CA HIS A 104 -1.49 -10.40 -6.83
C HIS A 104 -0.91 -10.71 -5.45
N ALA A 105 0.28 -11.30 -5.38
CA ALA A 105 0.95 -11.65 -4.13
C ALA A 105 1.31 -10.41 -3.28
N LEU A 106 1.72 -9.31 -3.92
CA LEU A 106 2.01 -8.03 -3.28
C LEU A 106 0.75 -7.18 -3.01
N ASN A 107 -0.41 -7.59 -3.52
CA ASN A 107 -1.65 -6.82 -3.50
C ASN A 107 -1.47 -5.40 -4.04
N LEU A 108 -0.80 -5.28 -5.20
CA LEU A 108 -0.55 -4.03 -5.90
C LEU A 108 -1.19 -4.07 -7.30
N GLY A 109 -1.65 -2.91 -7.77
CA GLY A 109 -2.14 -2.79 -9.14
C GLY A 109 -0.97 -2.86 -10.13
N VAL A 110 -1.10 -3.63 -11.22
CA VAL A 110 -0.07 -3.79 -12.25
C VAL A 110 0.31 -2.46 -12.91
N ASP A 111 -0.56 -1.46 -12.84
CA ASP A 111 -0.33 -0.07 -13.28
C ASP A 111 0.71 0.70 -12.43
N THR A 112 1.28 0.06 -11.41
CA THR A 112 2.34 0.59 -10.55
C THR A 112 3.63 -0.22 -10.65
N PHE A 113 3.76 -1.05 -11.70
CA PHE A 113 4.92 -1.90 -11.94
C PHE A 113 5.80 -1.34 -13.05
N ALA A 114 7.11 -1.52 -12.88
CA ALA A 114 8.08 -1.46 -13.96
C ALA A 114 8.69 -2.85 -14.19
N PHE A 115 8.97 -3.19 -15.43
CA PHE A 115 9.61 -4.44 -15.81
C PHE A 115 10.88 -4.13 -16.60
N ILE A 116 11.99 -4.77 -16.24
CA ILE A 116 13.32 -4.57 -16.82
C ILE A 116 13.79 -5.89 -17.42
N ASP A 117 14.17 -5.85 -18.70
CA ASP A 117 14.64 -7.01 -19.45
C ASP A 117 15.60 -6.54 -20.58
N ASP A 118 16.57 -7.36 -20.96
CA ASP A 118 17.48 -7.08 -22.09
C ASP A 118 16.85 -7.44 -23.43
N GLN A 119 15.87 -8.37 -23.45
CA GLN A 119 15.25 -8.89 -24.65
C GLN A 119 14.03 -8.07 -25.06
N LEU A 120 14.10 -7.43 -26.23
CA LEU A 120 12.99 -6.67 -26.80
C LEU A 120 11.71 -7.49 -26.94
N PHE A 121 11.82 -8.77 -27.29
CA PHE A 121 10.66 -9.67 -27.41
C PHE A 121 9.89 -9.81 -26.09
N GLU A 122 10.58 -9.95 -24.97
CA GLU A 122 9.95 -10.08 -23.64
C GLU A 122 9.30 -8.74 -23.21
N LEU A 123 9.95 -7.62 -23.50
CA LEU A 123 9.38 -6.29 -23.26
C LEU A 123 8.12 -6.05 -24.13
N GLU A 124 8.13 -6.46 -25.39
CA GLU A 124 6.96 -6.35 -26.28
C GLU A 124 5.81 -7.25 -25.83
N GLU A 125 6.10 -8.48 -25.39
CA GLU A 125 5.11 -9.41 -24.81
C GLU A 125 4.40 -8.80 -23.62
N VAL A 126 5.16 -8.24 -22.68
CA VAL A 126 4.61 -7.57 -21.50
C VAL A 126 3.82 -6.32 -21.90
N ASN A 127 4.35 -5.48 -22.75
CA ASN A 127 3.68 -4.26 -23.20
C ASN A 127 2.36 -4.55 -23.94
N PHE A 128 2.29 -5.65 -24.70
CA PHE A 128 1.06 -6.09 -25.36
C PHE A 128 0.03 -6.62 -24.36
N SER A 129 0.47 -7.48 -23.45
CA SER A 129 -0.43 -8.15 -22.50
C SER A 129 -0.83 -7.25 -21.31
N LEU A 130 0.06 -6.37 -20.88
CA LEU A 130 -0.08 -5.48 -19.72
C LEU A 130 0.39 -4.06 -20.08
N PRO A 131 -0.33 -3.32 -20.94
CA PRO A 131 0.10 -2.03 -21.47
C PRO A 131 0.27 -0.93 -20.42
N GLN A 132 -0.19 -1.18 -19.18
CA GLN A 132 -0.03 -0.28 -18.04
C GLN A 132 1.28 -0.49 -17.27
N VAL A 133 2.07 -1.55 -17.56
CA VAL A 133 3.39 -1.79 -16.98
C VAL A 133 4.42 -0.93 -17.71
N LEU A 134 5.31 -0.28 -16.96
CA LEU A 134 6.42 0.48 -17.53
C LEU A 134 7.54 -0.49 -17.94
N CYS A 135 7.66 -0.78 -19.24
CA CYS A 135 8.72 -1.64 -19.77
C CYS A 135 10.00 -0.83 -20.04
N ILE A 136 11.14 -1.31 -19.55
CA ILE A 136 12.44 -0.63 -19.61
C ILE A 136 13.49 -1.62 -20.13
N ASN A 137 14.24 -1.22 -21.15
CA ASN A 137 15.35 -2.03 -21.63
C ASN A 137 16.55 -1.96 -20.67
N ALA A 138 17.18 -3.09 -20.39
CA ALA A 138 18.36 -3.16 -19.50
C ALA A 138 19.53 -2.25 -19.95
N ALA A 139 19.59 -1.88 -21.21
CA ALA A 139 20.56 -0.89 -21.71
C ALA A 139 20.33 0.53 -21.17
N GLU A 140 19.13 0.82 -20.63
CA GLU A 140 18.75 2.13 -20.08
C GLU A 140 18.93 2.24 -18.56
N LEU A 141 19.49 1.22 -17.90
CA LEU A 141 19.66 1.16 -16.45
C LEU A 141 20.38 2.38 -15.86
N GLY A 142 21.35 2.95 -16.60
CA GLY A 142 22.06 4.16 -16.17
C GLY A 142 21.19 5.37 -15.93
N HIS A 143 19.97 5.42 -16.47
CA HIS A 143 19.00 6.51 -16.30
C HIS A 143 17.82 6.15 -15.38
N LEU A 144 17.74 4.90 -14.93
CA LEU A 144 16.58 4.39 -14.17
C LEU A 144 16.27 5.23 -12.93
N LEU A 145 17.29 5.57 -12.16
CA LEU A 145 17.13 6.31 -10.90
C LEU A 145 16.75 7.78 -11.11
N ASP A 146 16.91 8.32 -12.30
CA ASP A 146 16.55 9.69 -12.67
C ASP A 146 15.13 9.80 -13.21
N MET A 147 14.48 8.67 -13.54
CA MET A 147 13.12 8.65 -14.03
C MET A 147 12.15 9.17 -12.96
N PRO A 148 11.23 10.08 -13.32
CA PRO A 148 10.26 10.63 -12.36
C PRO A 148 9.43 9.56 -11.64
N GLU A 149 9.10 8.47 -12.33
CA GLU A 149 8.34 7.33 -11.81
C GLU A 149 9.07 6.59 -10.67
N MET A 150 10.42 6.67 -10.63
CA MET A 150 11.28 6.06 -9.61
C MET A 150 11.61 7.02 -8.45
N ASN A 151 11.07 8.25 -8.49
CA ASN A 151 11.36 9.29 -7.53
C ASN A 151 10.11 9.68 -6.73
N PRO A 152 9.81 9.01 -5.61
CA PRO A 152 8.71 9.41 -4.74
C PRO A 152 8.99 10.80 -4.15
N ARG A 153 7.94 11.62 -3.97
CA ARG A 153 8.05 12.96 -3.40
C ARG A 153 8.71 12.97 -2.02
N PHE A 154 8.39 11.98 -1.19
CA PHE A 154 8.98 11.81 0.14
C PHE A 154 9.54 10.40 0.33
N ILE A 155 10.66 10.32 1.03
CA ILE A 155 11.24 9.07 1.51
C ILE A 155 11.06 9.06 3.02
N THR A 156 9.97 8.43 3.48
CA THR A 156 9.61 8.31 4.88
C THR A 156 10.36 7.14 5.55
N GLU A 157 10.41 7.12 6.89
CA GLU A 157 10.97 5.96 7.61
C GLU A 157 10.19 4.67 7.27
N ASP A 158 8.86 4.77 7.15
CA ASP A 158 8.03 3.63 6.70
C ASP A 158 8.40 3.17 5.28
N SER A 159 8.79 4.09 4.38
CA SER A 159 9.21 3.69 3.03
C SER A 159 10.54 2.96 3.04
N LYS A 160 11.53 3.39 3.82
CA LYS A 160 12.82 2.70 3.96
C LYS A 160 12.69 1.28 4.51
N LEU A 161 11.71 1.05 5.37
CA LEU A 161 11.45 -0.25 6.01
C LEU A 161 10.42 -1.10 5.24
N ARG A 162 9.94 -0.64 4.09
CA ARG A 162 8.81 -1.26 3.39
C ARG A 162 9.05 -2.72 3.03
N ARG A 163 10.20 -3.05 2.46
CA ARG A 163 10.56 -4.44 2.14
C ARG A 163 10.49 -5.34 3.38
N LEU A 164 11.06 -4.90 4.50
CA LEU A 164 11.04 -5.67 5.75
C LEU A 164 9.61 -5.88 6.28
N MET A 165 8.73 -4.89 6.12
CA MET A 165 7.31 -5.03 6.46
C MET A 165 6.63 -6.11 5.59
N TYR A 166 6.94 -6.16 4.29
CA TYR A 166 6.42 -7.23 3.41
C TYR A 166 6.99 -8.60 3.72
N ILE A 167 8.28 -8.70 4.09
CA ILE A 167 8.87 -9.95 4.57
C ILE A 167 8.13 -10.43 5.84
N SER A 168 7.85 -9.54 6.78
CA SER A 168 7.04 -9.86 7.96
C SER A 168 5.63 -10.31 7.58
N ASP A 169 5.00 -9.71 6.56
CA ASP A 169 3.70 -10.14 6.05
C ASP A 169 3.76 -11.55 5.42
N ILE A 170 4.83 -11.88 4.70
CA ILE A 170 5.05 -13.24 4.16
C ILE A 170 5.12 -14.26 5.30
N VAL A 171 5.88 -13.96 6.35
CA VAL A 171 6.01 -14.86 7.52
C VAL A 171 4.66 -15.03 8.21
N ARG A 172 3.88 -13.95 8.41
CA ARG A 172 2.53 -14.00 9.00
C ARG A 172 1.59 -14.87 8.18
N ASN A 173 1.52 -14.64 6.88
CA ASN A 173 0.64 -15.37 5.97
C ASN A 173 1.00 -16.86 5.92
N ASN A 174 2.27 -17.20 5.95
CA ASN A 174 2.74 -18.59 6.02
C ASN A 174 2.38 -19.24 7.38
N SER A 175 2.44 -18.49 8.47
CA SER A 175 2.04 -18.94 9.79
C SER A 175 0.53 -19.14 9.88
N GLU A 176 -0.28 -18.22 9.27
CA GLU A 176 -1.73 -18.32 9.19
C GLU A 176 -2.17 -19.58 8.42
N LYS A 177 -1.55 -19.85 7.25
CA LYS A 177 -1.84 -21.04 6.44
C LYS A 177 -1.55 -22.37 7.15
N LYS A 178 -0.57 -22.37 8.07
CA LYS A 178 -0.18 -23.56 8.86
C LYS A 178 -0.95 -23.69 10.17
N PHE A 179 -1.67 -22.64 10.58
CA PHE A 179 -2.39 -22.64 11.84
C PHE A 179 -3.64 -23.51 11.77
N VAL A 180 -3.83 -24.33 12.82
CA VAL A 180 -5.02 -25.16 12.98
C VAL A 180 -5.92 -24.53 14.03
N GLY A 181 -7.03 -23.94 13.58
CA GLY A 181 -7.98 -23.22 14.41
C GLY A 181 -8.76 -22.19 13.62
N THR A 182 -9.56 -21.39 14.30
CA THR A 182 -10.30 -20.28 13.69
C THR A 182 -9.39 -19.10 13.39
N GLN A 183 -9.84 -18.21 12.50
CA GLN A 183 -9.12 -16.97 12.21
C GLN A 183 -8.94 -16.11 13.46
N GLU A 184 -9.95 -16.05 14.34
CA GLU A 184 -9.87 -15.27 15.57
C GLU A 184 -8.82 -15.83 16.54
N GLU A 185 -8.72 -17.15 16.69
CA GLU A 185 -7.69 -17.81 17.48
C GLU A 185 -6.28 -17.53 16.91
N PHE A 186 -6.14 -17.55 15.58
CA PHE A 186 -4.87 -17.15 14.96
C PHE A 186 -4.52 -15.70 15.28
N LEU A 187 -5.47 -14.76 15.09
CA LEU A 187 -5.26 -13.34 15.37
C LEU A 187 -4.85 -13.11 16.83
N ALA A 188 -5.42 -13.87 17.78
CA ALA A 188 -5.05 -13.80 19.19
C ALA A 188 -3.58 -14.18 19.44
N THR A 189 -2.99 -15.04 18.61
CA THR A 189 -1.56 -15.42 18.74
C THR A 189 -0.61 -14.31 18.29
N LEU A 190 -1.10 -13.30 17.55
CA LEU A 190 -0.26 -12.24 16.99
C LEU A 190 0.16 -11.19 18.02
N ASN A 191 -0.53 -11.09 19.16
CA ASN A 191 -0.29 -10.07 20.20
C ASN A 191 -0.34 -8.64 19.64
N MET A 192 -1.36 -8.35 18.85
CA MET A 192 -1.50 -7.08 18.14
C MET A 192 -1.71 -5.89 19.09
N THR A 193 -0.98 -4.80 18.84
CA THR A 193 -1.19 -3.50 19.48
C THR A 193 -1.56 -2.49 18.41
N PHE A 194 -2.80 -1.97 18.48
CA PHE A 194 -3.30 -0.96 17.55
C PHE A 194 -3.40 0.38 18.28
N THR A 195 -2.71 1.40 17.74
CA THR A 195 -2.62 2.72 18.34
C THR A 195 -3.23 3.76 17.41
N ILE A 196 -4.14 4.60 17.91
CA ILE A 196 -4.63 5.81 17.25
C ILE A 196 -4.07 7.02 17.98
N SER A 197 -3.50 7.97 17.21
CA SER A 197 -2.96 9.23 17.75
C SER A 197 -3.41 10.43 16.93
N SER A 198 -3.42 11.64 17.54
CA SER A 198 -3.46 12.87 16.77
C SER A 198 -2.22 12.97 15.89
N ALA A 199 -2.40 13.27 14.60
CA ALA A 199 -1.28 13.38 13.68
C ALA A 199 -0.38 14.57 14.08
N GLN A 200 0.92 14.33 14.16
CA GLN A 200 1.93 15.34 14.38
C GLN A 200 2.55 15.79 13.05
N GLU A 201 3.34 16.84 13.06
CA GLU A 201 3.97 17.36 11.84
C GLU A 201 4.88 16.32 11.17
N GLU A 202 5.58 15.54 11.96
CA GLU A 202 6.43 14.43 11.53
C GLU A 202 5.67 13.31 10.82
N ASP A 203 4.36 13.19 11.06
CA ASP A 203 3.50 12.19 10.42
C ASP A 203 3.03 12.61 9.03
N LEU A 204 3.09 13.91 8.67
CA LEU A 204 2.41 14.45 7.50
C LEU A 204 2.95 13.91 6.17
N GLN A 205 4.26 13.70 6.06
CA GLN A 205 4.84 13.09 4.86
C GLN A 205 4.29 11.69 4.64
N ARG A 206 4.19 10.91 5.73
CA ARG A 206 3.62 9.57 5.67
C ARG A 206 2.11 9.60 5.44
N ALA A 207 1.41 10.56 6.01
CA ALA A 207 -0.03 10.75 5.79
C ALA A 207 -0.32 11.07 4.31
N GLU A 208 0.42 11.99 3.67
CA GLU A 208 0.32 12.23 2.22
C GLU A 208 0.61 10.95 1.44
N GLU A 209 1.70 10.24 1.74
CA GLU A 209 2.04 8.98 1.07
C GLU A 209 0.90 7.95 1.18
N LEU A 210 0.25 7.82 2.34
CA LEU A 210 -0.89 6.94 2.53
C LEU A 210 -2.06 7.31 1.60
N THR A 211 -2.36 8.60 1.41
CA THR A 211 -3.45 9.02 0.50
C THR A 211 -3.13 8.68 -0.96
N LEU A 212 -1.86 8.77 -1.38
CA LEU A 212 -1.41 8.45 -2.73
C LEU A 212 -1.39 6.95 -3.00
N ARG A 213 -1.05 6.14 -1.99
CA ARG A 213 -0.82 4.69 -2.16
C ARG A 213 -2.05 3.84 -1.89
N THR A 214 -3.06 4.36 -1.19
CA THR A 214 -4.23 3.60 -0.75
C THR A 214 -5.45 3.89 -1.63
N ASN A 215 -5.85 2.92 -2.44
CA ASN A 215 -7.00 3.05 -3.35
C ASN A 215 -8.21 2.20 -2.91
N GLN A 216 -7.97 0.96 -2.42
CA GLN A 216 -9.05 0.00 -2.11
C GLN A 216 -9.77 0.33 -0.81
N LEU A 217 -9.02 0.72 0.21
CA LEU A 217 -9.55 1.08 1.53
C LEU A 217 -9.45 2.59 1.74
N ASN A 218 -10.06 3.37 0.82
CA ASN A 218 -10.15 4.82 0.86
C ASN A 218 -11.58 5.24 0.53
N THR A 219 -12.19 6.06 1.37
CA THR A 219 -13.61 6.45 1.26
C THR A 219 -13.93 7.32 0.06
N THR A 220 -13.01 8.20 -0.34
CA THR A 220 -13.26 9.20 -1.39
C THR A 220 -12.30 9.09 -2.57
N ALA A 221 -11.21 8.31 -2.42
CA ALA A 221 -10.06 8.29 -3.33
C ALA A 221 -9.39 9.67 -3.54
N TYR A 222 -9.75 10.67 -2.74
CA TYR A 222 -9.09 11.96 -2.76
C TYR A 222 -7.69 11.84 -2.17
N THR A 223 -6.72 12.51 -2.80
CA THR A 223 -5.33 12.57 -2.33
C THR A 223 -5.09 13.93 -1.70
N TYR A 224 -4.68 13.93 -0.45
CA TYR A 224 -4.36 15.15 0.29
C TYR A 224 -2.86 15.42 0.24
N SER A 225 -2.49 16.65 -0.07
CA SER A 225 -1.10 17.12 -0.01
C SER A 225 -0.65 17.35 1.44
N TYR A 226 0.66 17.44 1.64
CA TYR A 226 1.26 17.79 2.94
C TYR A 226 0.67 19.09 3.50
N ASP A 227 0.55 20.13 2.66
CA ASP A 227 0.07 21.44 3.07
C ASP A 227 -1.41 21.42 3.49
N GLU A 228 -2.26 20.70 2.76
CA GLU A 228 -3.68 20.50 3.12
C GLU A 228 -3.78 19.76 4.45
N LEU A 229 -3.02 18.67 4.63
CA LEU A 229 -3.01 17.88 5.87
C LEU A 229 -2.50 18.71 7.05
N ASN A 230 -1.47 19.54 6.85
CA ASN A 230 -0.96 20.42 7.89
C ASN A 230 -1.99 21.50 8.27
N HIS A 231 -2.69 22.07 7.30
CA HIS A 231 -3.80 23.01 7.56
C HIS A 231 -4.87 22.36 8.44
N PHE A 232 -5.31 21.14 8.11
CA PHE A 232 -6.31 20.42 8.91
C PHE A 232 -5.80 20.03 10.30
N ARG A 233 -4.52 19.66 10.42
CA ARG A 233 -3.89 19.34 11.71
C ARG A 233 -3.91 20.52 12.68
N GLN A 234 -3.74 21.73 12.16
CA GLN A 234 -3.71 22.97 12.95
C GLN A 234 -5.11 23.58 13.20
N SER A 235 -6.14 23.04 12.59
CA SER A 235 -7.50 23.60 12.67
C SER A 235 -8.27 23.02 13.85
N ASP A 236 -8.85 23.89 14.68
CA ASP A 236 -9.74 23.49 15.80
C ASP A 236 -11.04 22.84 15.31
N GLN A 237 -11.40 23.03 14.05
CA GLN A 237 -12.58 22.44 13.43
C GLN A 237 -12.33 21.07 12.81
N HIS A 238 -11.11 20.54 12.91
CA HIS A 238 -10.76 19.26 12.31
C HIS A 238 -10.02 18.36 13.30
N LYS A 239 -10.20 17.06 13.13
CA LYS A 239 -9.38 16.04 13.78
C LYS A 239 -8.67 15.24 12.68
N LEU A 240 -7.34 15.35 12.65
CA LEU A 240 -6.50 14.52 11.81
C LEU A 240 -5.85 13.45 12.69
N LEU A 241 -6.26 12.18 12.48
CA LEU A 241 -5.81 11.04 13.28
C LEU A 241 -5.02 10.08 12.41
N ILE A 242 -3.94 9.55 12.96
CA ILE A 242 -3.11 8.55 12.33
C ILE A 242 -3.09 7.28 13.17
N ALA A 243 -3.04 6.11 12.51
CA ALA A 243 -3.05 4.82 13.20
C ALA A 243 -1.84 3.97 12.83
N SER A 244 -1.30 3.27 13.81
CA SER A 244 -0.23 2.29 13.66
C SER A 244 -0.64 0.93 14.21
N LEU A 245 -0.01 -0.12 13.70
CA LEU A 245 -0.20 -1.49 14.15
C LEU A 245 1.15 -2.17 14.32
N ASP A 246 1.32 -2.85 15.43
CA ASP A 246 2.46 -3.70 15.74
C ASP A 246 1.99 -5.08 16.14
N ASP A 247 2.77 -6.12 15.85
CA ASP A 247 2.54 -7.48 16.32
C ASP A 247 3.87 -8.20 16.64
N LYS A 248 3.78 -9.48 17.03
CA LYS A 248 4.98 -10.28 17.37
C LYS A 248 5.99 -10.45 16.23
N TYR A 249 5.62 -10.21 14.99
CA TYR A 249 6.50 -10.30 13.82
C TYR A 249 7.10 -8.95 13.43
N GLY A 250 6.65 -7.85 14.04
CA GLY A 250 7.17 -6.51 13.82
C GLY A 250 6.09 -5.47 13.52
N SER A 251 6.55 -4.27 13.19
CA SER A 251 5.68 -3.14 12.91
C SER A 251 5.11 -3.20 11.49
N TYR A 252 3.83 -2.83 11.35
CA TYR A 252 3.23 -2.51 10.05
C TYR A 252 3.44 -1.03 9.67
N GLY A 253 4.01 -0.23 10.58
CA GLY A 253 4.15 1.22 10.45
C GLY A 253 2.84 1.97 10.61
N LYS A 254 2.79 3.18 10.07
CA LYS A 254 1.56 3.98 10.00
C LYS A 254 0.66 3.43 8.89
N ILE A 255 -0.50 2.90 9.26
CA ILE A 255 -1.36 2.10 8.38
C ILE A 255 -2.73 2.72 8.14
N GLY A 256 -3.13 3.73 8.89
CA GLY A 256 -4.45 4.35 8.76
C GLY A 256 -4.40 5.86 8.94
N LEU A 257 -5.31 6.56 8.29
CA LEU A 257 -5.50 8.01 8.39
C LEU A 257 -6.99 8.33 8.39
N VAL A 258 -7.39 9.22 9.30
CA VAL A 258 -8.77 9.76 9.35
C VAL A 258 -8.71 11.27 9.43
N LEU A 259 -9.52 11.92 8.60
CA LEU A 259 -9.83 13.34 8.70
C LEU A 259 -11.30 13.50 9.02
N VAL A 260 -11.61 14.15 10.15
CA VAL A 260 -12.95 14.47 10.58
C VAL A 260 -13.10 15.99 10.65
N GLU A 261 -14.11 16.52 9.97
CA GLU A 261 -14.57 17.91 10.12
C GLU A 261 -15.56 17.94 11.28
N CYS A 262 -15.30 18.77 12.30
CA CYS A 262 -16.07 18.86 13.54
C CYS A 262 -16.90 20.13 13.56
N GLN A 263 -18.21 20.02 13.27
CA GLN A 263 -19.17 21.11 13.38
C GLN A 263 -20.06 20.90 14.60
N GLU A 264 -20.71 21.96 15.10
CA GLU A 264 -21.52 21.90 16.34
C GLU A 264 -22.63 20.86 16.31
N SER A 265 -23.29 20.67 15.17
CA SER A 265 -24.47 19.77 15.05
C SER A 265 -24.15 18.40 14.45
N ALA A 266 -23.04 18.27 13.73
CA ALA A 266 -22.65 17.05 13.05
C ALA A 266 -21.15 17.02 12.74
N TRP A 267 -20.54 15.89 12.94
CA TRP A 267 -19.20 15.61 12.46
C TRP A 267 -19.23 14.88 11.12
N THR A 268 -18.28 15.19 10.25
CA THR A 268 -18.18 14.56 8.94
C THR A 268 -16.81 13.94 8.73
N ILE A 269 -16.77 12.62 8.54
CA ILE A 269 -15.55 11.92 8.10
C ILE A 269 -15.30 12.32 6.64
N LYS A 270 -14.27 13.15 6.40
CA LYS A 270 -13.84 13.62 5.07
C LYS A 270 -12.93 12.61 4.39
N LEU A 271 -12.20 11.85 5.19
CA LEU A 271 -11.31 10.79 4.77
C LEU A 271 -11.26 9.71 5.84
N LEU A 272 -11.40 8.47 5.44
CA LEU A 272 -10.99 7.30 6.20
C LEU A 272 -10.26 6.37 5.23
N LEU A 273 -9.01 6.09 5.52
CA LEU A 273 -8.25 5.12 4.76
C LEU A 273 -7.44 4.19 5.65
N MET A 274 -7.23 2.98 5.14
CA MET A 274 -6.40 1.95 5.79
C MET A 274 -5.53 1.27 4.74
N SER A 275 -4.28 0.98 5.09
CA SER A 275 -3.40 0.18 4.24
C SER A 275 -4.00 -1.20 3.95
N CYS A 276 -3.92 -1.66 2.72
CA CYS A 276 -4.41 -2.99 2.33
C CYS A 276 -3.71 -4.15 3.07
N ARG A 277 -2.50 -3.94 3.59
CA ARG A 277 -1.75 -4.93 4.39
C ARG A 277 -2.48 -5.35 5.68
N VAL A 278 -3.40 -4.54 6.18
CA VAL A 278 -4.14 -4.83 7.44
C VAL A 278 -5.60 -5.21 7.21
N MET A 279 -5.99 -5.50 5.97
CA MET A 279 -7.39 -5.75 5.58
C MET A 279 -8.05 -6.85 6.42
N SER A 280 -7.34 -7.93 6.75
CA SER A 280 -7.87 -9.07 7.52
C SER A 280 -7.60 -8.99 9.03
N ARG A 281 -7.12 -7.86 9.55
CA ARG A 281 -6.73 -7.72 10.96
C ARG A 281 -7.81 -7.07 11.84
N GLY A 282 -8.92 -6.62 11.26
CA GLY A 282 -10.06 -6.01 12.00
C GLY A 282 -9.86 -4.56 12.43
N VAL A 283 -8.68 -3.98 12.20
CA VAL A 283 -8.33 -2.64 12.71
C VAL A 283 -9.12 -1.49 12.07
N GLY A 284 -9.59 -1.67 10.83
CA GLY A 284 -10.46 -0.68 10.16
C GLY A 284 -11.78 -0.47 10.90
N THR A 285 -12.40 -1.54 11.40
CA THR A 285 -13.60 -1.49 12.20
C THR A 285 -13.34 -0.79 13.54
N ILE A 286 -12.21 -1.06 14.20
CA ILE A 286 -11.83 -0.41 15.45
C ILE A 286 -11.68 1.10 15.25
N MET A 287 -11.02 1.51 14.15
CA MET A 287 -10.83 2.92 13.83
C MET A 287 -12.16 3.64 13.60
N LEU A 288 -13.08 3.03 12.86
CA LEU A 288 -14.42 3.59 12.63
C LEU A 288 -15.24 3.67 13.93
N ASN A 289 -15.24 2.60 14.73
CA ASN A 289 -15.93 2.56 16.02
C ASN A 289 -15.37 3.59 17.01
N TYR A 290 -14.07 3.86 16.95
CA TYR A 290 -13.46 4.91 17.77
C TYR A 290 -14.02 6.30 17.41
N ILE A 291 -14.11 6.63 16.11
CA ILE A 291 -14.71 7.90 15.66
C ILE A 291 -16.20 7.98 16.05
N MET A 292 -16.94 6.87 15.89
CA MET A 292 -18.34 6.79 16.34
C MET A 292 -18.48 7.06 17.85
N THR A 293 -17.56 6.51 18.65
CA THR A 293 -17.53 6.74 20.11
C THR A 293 -17.24 8.20 20.42
N LEU A 294 -16.28 8.83 19.73
CA LEU A 294 -16.00 10.25 19.91
C LEU A 294 -17.20 11.12 19.57
N ALA A 295 -17.89 10.87 18.45
CA ALA A 295 -19.08 11.60 18.05
C ALA A 295 -20.23 11.45 19.07
N LYS A 296 -20.46 10.21 19.55
CA LYS A 296 -21.45 9.90 20.58
C LYS A 296 -21.19 10.64 21.89
N ASN A 297 -19.94 10.64 22.35
CA ASN A 297 -19.54 11.32 23.59
C ASN A 297 -19.68 12.85 23.50
N ASN A 298 -19.59 13.41 22.30
CA ASN A 298 -19.81 14.83 22.03
C ASN A 298 -21.28 15.15 21.68
N ASN A 299 -22.18 14.14 21.70
CA ASN A 299 -23.61 14.28 21.42
C ASN A 299 -23.90 14.92 20.05
N VAL A 300 -23.11 14.56 19.02
CA VAL A 300 -23.22 15.05 17.64
C VAL A 300 -23.56 13.91 16.70
N ARG A 301 -24.23 14.24 15.57
CA ARG A 301 -24.46 13.28 14.48
C ARG A 301 -23.14 12.98 13.77
N LEU A 302 -22.98 11.76 13.23
CA LEU A 302 -21.82 11.39 12.47
C LEU A 302 -22.19 11.03 11.04
N ARG A 303 -21.54 11.71 10.11
CA ARG A 303 -21.63 11.48 8.67
C ARG A 303 -20.28 11.07 8.12
N SER A 304 -20.28 10.46 6.95
CA SER A 304 -19.09 10.21 6.16
C SER A 304 -19.31 10.61 4.72
N GLU A 305 -18.36 11.30 4.10
CA GLU A 305 -18.30 11.42 2.65
C GLU A 305 -17.87 10.06 2.08
N PHE A 306 -18.64 9.56 1.12
CA PHE A 306 -18.30 8.34 0.40
C PHE A 306 -18.51 8.54 -1.09
N ILE A 307 -17.43 8.39 -1.87
CA ILE A 307 -17.45 8.48 -3.34
C ILE A 307 -17.13 7.10 -3.89
N ALA A 308 -18.17 6.40 -4.34
CA ALA A 308 -18.04 5.05 -4.88
C ALA A 308 -17.17 5.03 -6.14
N ASN A 309 -16.28 4.05 -6.21
CA ASN A 309 -15.48 3.72 -7.39
C ASN A 309 -15.30 2.21 -7.51
N ASP A 310 -14.66 1.75 -8.58
CA ASP A 310 -14.43 0.33 -8.88
C ASP A 310 -13.52 -0.39 -7.86
N ARG A 311 -12.84 0.32 -6.97
CA ARG A 311 -11.85 -0.23 -6.03
C ARG A 311 -12.29 -0.21 -4.57
N ASN A 312 -13.17 0.72 -4.15
CA ASN A 312 -13.46 0.96 -2.72
C ASN A 312 -14.75 0.30 -2.20
N ARG A 313 -15.25 -0.71 -2.89
CA ARG A 313 -16.44 -1.47 -2.45
C ARG A 313 -16.32 -2.01 -1.02
N MET A 314 -15.14 -2.45 -0.61
CA MET A 314 -14.91 -2.97 0.74
C MET A 314 -15.12 -1.92 1.83
N MET A 315 -14.76 -0.66 1.57
CA MET A 315 -15.03 0.45 2.49
C MET A 315 -16.52 0.71 2.63
N TYR A 316 -17.27 0.67 1.52
CA TYR A 316 -18.73 0.79 1.56
C TYR A 316 -19.35 -0.30 2.45
N VAL A 317 -18.94 -1.55 2.25
CA VAL A 317 -19.42 -2.69 3.06
C VAL A 317 -19.09 -2.48 4.55
N SER A 318 -17.90 -1.99 4.87
CA SER A 318 -17.50 -1.68 6.25
C SER A 318 -18.39 -0.63 6.91
N TYR A 319 -18.75 0.44 6.19
CA TYR A 319 -19.71 1.44 6.67
C TYR A 319 -21.12 0.87 6.89
N LYS A 320 -21.60 0.04 5.96
CA LYS A 320 -22.91 -0.62 6.12
C LYS A 320 -22.96 -1.51 7.35
N PHE A 321 -21.90 -2.29 7.61
CA PHE A 321 -21.79 -3.12 8.82
C PHE A 321 -21.69 -2.28 10.12
N ALA A 322 -21.13 -1.07 10.05
CA ALA A 322 -21.10 -0.13 11.17
C ALA A 322 -22.42 0.66 11.34
N GLY A 323 -23.47 0.32 10.58
CA GLY A 323 -24.79 0.93 10.73
C GLY A 323 -24.98 2.25 9.97
N PHE A 324 -24.08 2.60 9.07
CA PHE A 324 -24.25 3.78 8.21
C PHE A 324 -25.31 3.53 7.12
N LYS A 325 -26.14 4.51 6.88
CA LYS A 325 -27.21 4.52 5.86
C LYS A 325 -26.95 5.68 4.90
N GLU A 326 -27.30 5.49 3.62
CA GLU A 326 -27.22 6.55 2.62
C GLU A 326 -28.22 7.65 2.93
N ILE A 327 -27.82 8.88 2.69
CA ILE A 327 -28.73 10.03 2.66
C ILE A 327 -29.10 10.26 1.18
N ASP A 328 -30.38 10.21 0.88
CA ASP A 328 -30.91 10.29 -0.49
C ASP A 328 -30.28 11.43 -1.30
N LYS A 329 -29.84 11.11 -2.52
CA LYS A 329 -29.26 12.03 -3.51
C LYS A 329 -28.00 12.78 -3.05
N THR A 330 -27.27 12.26 -2.07
CA THR A 330 -26.02 12.85 -1.58
C THR A 330 -24.86 11.84 -1.63
N ILE A 331 -23.65 12.36 -1.43
CA ILE A 331 -22.44 11.52 -1.24
C ILE A 331 -22.25 11.11 0.24
N PHE A 332 -23.21 11.40 1.11
CA PHE A 332 -23.07 11.17 2.53
C PHE A 332 -23.72 9.86 2.97
N LEU A 333 -23.02 9.19 3.87
CA LEU A 333 -23.55 8.13 4.72
C LEU A 333 -23.69 8.69 6.14
N GLU A 334 -24.76 8.35 6.87
CA GLU A 334 -24.98 8.80 8.26
C GLU A 334 -25.33 7.61 9.15
N THR A 335 -24.88 7.65 10.40
CA THR A 335 -25.22 6.65 11.43
C THR A 335 -25.95 7.30 12.60
N ASP A 336 -26.85 6.55 13.22
CA ASP A 336 -27.56 6.93 14.45
C ASP A 336 -26.75 6.67 15.73
N LEU A 337 -25.54 6.09 15.61
CA LEU A 337 -24.63 5.76 16.70
C LEU A 337 -25.21 4.79 17.75
N MET A 338 -26.26 4.05 17.41
CA MET A 338 -26.94 3.13 18.34
C MET A 338 -26.09 1.88 18.60
N ILE A 339 -25.39 1.40 17.56
CA ILE A 339 -24.61 0.16 17.64
C ILE A 339 -23.13 0.50 17.38
N ILE A 340 -22.34 0.48 18.45
CA ILE A 340 -20.87 0.58 18.37
C ILE A 340 -20.30 -0.72 18.89
N GLN A 341 -19.62 -1.47 18.04
CA GLN A 341 -19.05 -2.76 18.43
C GLN A 341 -17.84 -2.56 19.36
N PRO A 342 -17.63 -3.44 20.35
CA PRO A 342 -16.45 -3.38 21.20
C PRO A 342 -15.18 -3.72 20.41
N VAL A 343 -14.05 -3.29 20.94
CA VAL A 343 -12.76 -3.70 20.42
C VAL A 343 -12.61 -5.22 20.63
N PRO A 344 -12.20 -5.99 19.60
CA PRO A 344 -11.96 -7.43 19.73
C PRO A 344 -10.91 -7.73 20.81
N SER A 345 -11.12 -8.80 21.56
CA SER A 345 -10.25 -9.18 22.70
C SER A 345 -8.82 -9.53 22.29
N TYR A 346 -8.61 -9.88 21.02
CA TYR A 346 -7.29 -10.23 20.46
C TYR A 346 -6.43 -9.02 20.08
N ILE A 347 -6.94 -7.77 20.26
CA ILE A 347 -6.19 -6.53 19.96
C ILE A 347 -6.08 -5.68 21.21
N LYS A 348 -4.86 -5.32 21.58
CA LYS A 348 -4.60 -4.28 22.56
C LYS A 348 -4.77 -2.92 21.87
N PHE A 349 -5.84 -2.20 22.24
CA PHE A 349 -6.13 -0.89 21.68
C PHE A 349 -5.59 0.22 22.59
N GLN A 350 -4.96 1.22 21.98
CA GLN A 350 -4.38 2.39 22.66
C GLN A 350 -4.73 3.68 21.91
N THR A 351 -4.84 4.78 22.66
CA THR A 351 -5.02 6.13 22.10
C THR A 351 -3.97 7.08 22.67
N ARG A 352 -3.50 8.00 21.83
CA ARG A 352 -2.57 9.09 22.19
C ARG A 352 -3.09 10.39 21.55
N ILE A 353 -4.16 10.96 22.14
CA ILE A 353 -4.91 12.11 21.60
C ILE A 353 -4.53 13.37 22.39
#